data_9d1e7f5546249c447d63b7317133e54c
#
_entry.id   9d1e7f5546249c447d63b7317133e54c
#
_cell.length_a   1.000
_cell.length_b   1.000
_cell.length_c   1.000
_cell.angle_alpha   90.00
_cell.angle_beta   90.00
_cell.angle_gamma   90.00
#
_symmetry.space_group_name_H-M   'P 1'
#
loop_
_entity.id
_entity.type
_entity.pdbx_description
1 polymer ?
#
loop_
_entity_poly.entity_id
_entity_poly.type
_entity_poly.pdbx_seq_one_letter_code
_entity_poly.pdbx_strand_id
1 'polypeptide(L)'
;MRKKIALVGAGNIGGTLAHLIGLKELGDIVLIDVVSGIPQGKALDLIQSSTIESFDANIQGSTNYRAIKNSDVVIVTAGFQRRPGMSRDDLVNKNAGIIQQVGKAIKKYCPKTFAICITNPLDAMVGILQKTGGLKPNMCVGMAGVLDSARLKLFLAKEFKVSVEDVNAFVLGGHGDTMVPLIRYSTVSGIPIPELIKLKWSTKKRIDKIIKRTQDGGGEIVRLMKTASAFYAPASSAISMAESYLKDKKRVLPCAAYLNGEYGVKGLYVGVPVVIGKKGVEKVVKLKLSITEKKQFNKSVKAVRNLTNLASKSINKK
;
A
#
# COMPACT_ATOMS: atom_id res chain seq x y z
N MET A 1 3.44 26.75 6.69
CA MET A 1 4.38 25.70 7.14
C MET A 1 4.24 24.53 6.18
N ARG A 2 5.34 23.98 5.63
CA ARG A 2 5.31 22.80 4.76
C ARG A 2 4.77 21.60 5.54
N LYS A 3 4.10 20.67 4.85
CA LYS A 3 3.68 19.40 5.42
C LYS A 3 4.88 18.55 5.79
N LYS A 4 4.77 17.73 6.84
CA LYS A 4 5.83 16.83 7.28
C LYS A 4 5.45 15.38 7.05
N ILE A 5 6.31 14.65 6.36
CA ILE A 5 6.11 13.25 5.99
C ILE A 5 7.23 12.41 6.60
N ALA A 6 6.87 11.47 7.44
CA ALA A 6 7.81 10.52 8.03
C ALA A 6 7.78 9.18 7.28
N LEU A 7 8.96 8.68 6.93
CA LEU A 7 9.16 7.39 6.27
C LEU A 7 9.86 6.46 7.25
N VAL A 8 9.15 5.48 7.77
CA VAL A 8 9.70 4.51 8.72
C VAL A 8 10.15 3.26 7.96
N GLY A 9 11.46 3.12 7.83
CA GLY A 9 12.18 2.20 6.98
C GLY A 9 12.88 2.95 5.84
N ALA A 10 14.21 3.03 5.89
CA ALA A 10 15.05 3.69 4.87
C ALA A 10 15.64 2.71 3.84
N GLY A 11 14.96 1.59 3.59
CA GLY A 11 15.34 0.64 2.53
C GLY A 11 15.08 1.20 1.12
N ASN A 12 14.94 0.30 0.12
CA ASN A 12 14.70 0.70 -1.26
C ASN A 12 13.37 1.45 -1.44
N ILE A 13 12.28 0.97 -0.80
CA ILE A 13 10.98 1.65 -0.87
C ILE A 13 11.06 3.02 -0.19
N GLY A 14 11.68 3.11 1.01
CA GLY A 14 11.82 4.37 1.74
C GLY A 14 12.61 5.44 0.98
N GLY A 15 13.73 5.07 0.36
CA GLY A 15 14.51 5.98 -0.49
C GLY A 15 13.72 6.45 -1.72
N THR A 16 13.03 5.52 -2.41
CA THR A 16 12.19 5.86 -3.56
C THR A 16 11.01 6.77 -3.17
N LEU A 17 10.38 6.52 -2.01
CA LEU A 17 9.34 7.39 -1.47
C LEU A 17 9.87 8.81 -1.23
N ALA A 18 11.04 8.94 -0.58
CA ALA A 18 11.64 10.22 -0.28
C ALA A 18 11.94 11.02 -1.56
N HIS A 19 12.50 10.37 -2.57
CA HIS A 19 12.75 10.99 -3.88
C HIS A 19 11.44 11.48 -4.53
N LEU A 20 10.41 10.63 -4.60
CA LEU A 20 9.11 11.00 -5.17
C LEU A 20 8.41 12.14 -4.39
N ILE A 21 8.57 12.20 -3.06
CA ILE A 21 8.02 13.29 -2.23
C ILE A 21 8.72 14.58 -2.59
N GLY A 22 10.05 14.58 -2.75
CA GLY A 22 10.84 15.73 -3.19
C GLY A 22 10.37 16.23 -4.55
N LEU A 23 10.43 15.39 -5.58
CA LEU A 23 10.02 15.73 -6.95
C LEU A 23 8.58 16.25 -7.07
N LYS A 24 7.67 15.81 -6.21
CA LYS A 24 6.27 16.27 -6.18
C LYS A 24 6.01 17.41 -5.19
N GLU A 25 7.06 17.85 -4.49
CA GLU A 25 7.01 18.91 -3.46
C GLU A 25 5.87 18.71 -2.45
N LEU A 26 5.67 17.46 -1.98
CA LEU A 26 4.56 17.14 -1.08
C LEU A 26 4.80 17.62 0.35
N GLY A 27 6.06 17.89 0.74
CA GLY A 27 6.41 18.34 2.08
C GLY A 27 7.85 18.02 2.47
N ASP A 28 8.20 18.35 3.72
CA ASP A 28 9.48 18.01 4.34
C ASP A 28 9.50 16.53 4.75
N ILE A 29 10.68 15.91 4.74
CA ILE A 29 10.83 14.46 4.85
C ILE A 29 11.68 14.09 6.07
N VAL A 30 11.24 13.11 6.82
CA VAL A 30 12.06 12.44 7.83
C VAL A 30 12.17 10.96 7.49
N LEU A 31 13.39 10.49 7.20
CA LEU A 31 13.73 9.08 7.02
C LEU A 31 14.13 8.48 8.36
N ILE A 32 13.48 7.39 8.76
CA ILE A 32 13.80 6.64 9.99
C ILE A 32 14.26 5.23 9.64
N ASP A 33 15.40 4.81 10.19
CA ASP A 33 15.83 3.41 10.16
C ASP A 33 16.56 3.06 11.46
N VAL A 34 16.63 1.78 11.79
CA VAL A 34 17.36 1.29 12.97
C VAL A 34 18.86 1.19 12.71
N VAL A 35 19.28 1.14 11.45
CA VAL A 35 20.68 1.05 11.05
C VAL A 35 21.27 2.44 10.93
N SER A 36 22.19 2.78 11.85
CA SER A 36 22.88 4.07 11.85
C SER A 36 23.60 4.31 10.53
N GLY A 37 23.59 5.56 10.07
CA GLY A 37 24.23 5.98 8.81
C GLY A 37 23.31 5.82 7.58
N ILE A 38 22.46 4.80 7.52
CA ILE A 38 21.61 4.56 6.34
C ILE A 38 20.60 5.69 6.09
N PRO A 39 19.76 6.11 7.08
CA PRO A 39 18.80 7.18 6.83
C PRO A 39 19.51 8.53 6.62
N GLN A 40 20.62 8.79 7.30
CA GLN A 40 21.39 10.03 7.17
C GLN A 40 22.06 10.13 5.80
N GLY A 41 22.74 9.06 5.35
CA GLY A 41 23.38 9.01 4.04
C GLY A 41 22.38 9.21 2.89
N LYS A 42 21.23 8.51 2.94
CA LYS A 42 20.17 8.70 1.94
C LYS A 42 19.56 10.10 1.96
N ALA A 43 19.37 10.68 3.15
CA ALA A 43 18.88 12.05 3.26
C ALA A 43 19.85 13.04 2.62
N LEU A 44 21.16 12.87 2.87
CA LEU A 44 22.20 13.73 2.30
C LEU A 44 22.25 13.61 0.76
N ASP A 45 22.24 12.41 0.23
CA ASP A 45 22.23 12.14 -1.21
C ASP A 45 21.00 12.77 -1.90
N LEU A 46 19.82 12.61 -1.30
CA LEU A 46 18.59 13.22 -1.80
C LEU A 46 18.61 14.76 -1.74
N ILE A 47 19.21 15.36 -0.70
CA ILE A 47 19.40 16.81 -0.63
C ILE A 47 20.36 17.28 -1.73
N GLN A 48 21.41 16.51 -2.02
CA GLN A 48 22.30 16.85 -3.13
C GLN A 48 21.57 16.77 -4.48
N SER A 49 20.71 15.77 -4.69
CA SER A 49 19.90 15.69 -5.92
C SER A 49 18.91 16.84 -6.09
N SER A 50 18.47 17.47 -4.99
CA SER A 50 17.52 18.58 -5.05
C SER A 50 18.04 19.80 -5.82
N THR A 51 19.36 20.00 -5.85
CA THR A 51 19.99 21.08 -6.60
C THR A 51 19.88 20.93 -8.12
N ILE A 52 19.70 19.70 -8.59
CA ILE A 52 19.53 19.34 -10.01
C ILE A 52 18.05 19.27 -10.36
N GLU A 53 17.24 18.62 -9.48
CA GLU A 53 15.82 18.38 -9.68
C GLU A 53 14.95 19.59 -9.29
N SER A 54 15.55 20.65 -8.74
CA SER A 54 14.90 21.93 -8.40
C SER A 54 13.73 21.78 -7.40
N PHE A 55 13.94 21.09 -6.29
CA PHE A 55 12.99 21.06 -5.18
C PHE A 55 13.64 21.47 -3.85
N ASP A 56 12.87 22.13 -2.96
CA ASP A 56 13.35 22.72 -1.69
C ASP A 56 12.84 21.97 -0.44
N ALA A 57 12.53 20.68 -0.55
CA ALA A 57 12.12 19.90 0.62
C ALA A 57 13.29 19.74 1.60
N ASN A 58 13.03 20.00 2.90
CA ASN A 58 13.98 19.63 3.94
C ASN A 58 13.93 18.11 4.17
N ILE A 59 15.08 17.43 4.04
CA ILE A 59 15.17 15.97 4.19
C ILE A 59 16.11 15.64 5.34
N GLN A 60 15.62 14.94 6.35
CA GLN A 60 16.39 14.53 7.51
C GLN A 60 16.39 13.01 7.69
N GLY A 61 17.57 12.44 7.96
CA GLY A 61 17.72 11.04 8.38
C GLY A 61 17.94 10.91 9.88
N SER A 62 17.31 9.93 10.53
CA SER A 62 17.46 9.69 11.97
C SER A 62 17.24 8.23 12.34
N THR A 63 17.91 7.77 13.41
CA THR A 63 17.61 6.49 14.08
C THR A 63 16.63 6.63 15.24
N ASN A 64 16.29 7.86 15.61
CA ASN A 64 15.44 8.16 16.75
C ASN A 64 14.01 8.50 16.31
N TYR A 65 13.03 7.74 16.80
CA TYR A 65 11.61 7.98 16.51
C TYR A 65 11.09 9.37 16.96
N ARG A 66 11.78 10.08 17.85
CA ARG A 66 11.41 11.47 18.21
C ARG A 66 11.36 12.37 16.99
N ALA A 67 12.15 12.07 15.97
CA ALA A 67 12.20 12.86 14.74
C ALA A 67 10.87 12.85 13.95
N ILE A 68 9.99 11.84 14.13
CA ILE A 68 8.66 11.83 13.48
C ILE A 68 7.63 12.75 14.16
N LYS A 69 8.02 13.49 15.22
CA LYS A 69 7.09 14.36 15.97
C LYS A 69 6.35 15.31 15.02
N ASN A 70 5.02 15.39 15.21
CA ASN A 70 4.10 16.24 14.44
C ASN A 70 4.07 15.97 12.93
N SER A 71 4.37 14.75 12.47
CA SER A 71 4.22 14.39 11.07
C SER A 71 2.74 14.35 10.66
N ASP A 72 2.42 14.97 9.51
CA ASP A 72 1.07 14.93 8.91
C ASP A 72 0.78 13.55 8.32
N VAL A 73 1.81 12.92 7.73
CA VAL A 73 1.72 11.56 7.16
C VAL A 73 2.88 10.71 7.67
N VAL A 74 2.60 9.45 8.00
CA VAL A 74 3.62 8.44 8.29
C VAL A 74 3.45 7.27 7.33
N ILE A 75 4.48 6.95 6.54
CA ILE A 75 4.51 5.79 5.66
C ILE A 75 5.44 4.74 6.25
N VAL A 76 4.92 3.54 6.52
CA VAL A 76 5.64 2.48 7.21
C VAL A 76 6.03 1.39 6.22
N THR A 77 7.33 1.26 6.00
CA THR A 77 7.95 0.21 5.16
C THR A 77 8.87 -0.70 5.97
N ALA A 78 9.09 -0.36 7.26
CA ALA A 78 9.95 -1.11 8.17
C ALA A 78 9.45 -2.54 8.35
N GLY A 79 10.34 -3.51 8.19
CA GLY A 79 10.03 -4.93 8.33
C GLY A 79 11.01 -5.80 7.57
N PHE A 80 10.98 -7.09 7.90
CA PHE A 80 11.76 -8.09 7.17
C PHE A 80 11.04 -8.51 5.90
N GLN A 81 11.83 -8.73 4.84
CA GLN A 81 11.37 -9.44 3.65
C GLN A 81 11.44 -10.94 3.90
N ARG A 82 10.55 -11.71 3.27
CA ARG A 82 10.59 -13.16 3.34
C ARG A 82 11.89 -13.67 2.69
N ARG A 83 12.65 -14.47 3.43
CA ARG A 83 13.88 -15.11 2.94
C ARG A 83 13.62 -16.59 2.66
N PRO A 84 14.42 -17.24 1.80
CA PRO A 84 14.39 -18.70 1.65
C PRO A 84 14.51 -19.39 3.03
N GLY A 85 13.71 -20.43 3.27
CA GLY A 85 13.66 -21.14 4.56
C GLY A 85 12.82 -20.48 5.66
N MET A 86 12.35 -19.25 5.49
CA MET A 86 11.48 -18.58 6.47
C MET A 86 10.01 -18.98 6.24
N SER A 87 9.36 -19.49 7.29
CA SER A 87 7.94 -19.76 7.27
C SER A 87 7.12 -18.47 7.18
N ARG A 88 5.84 -18.58 6.80
CA ARG A 88 4.92 -17.43 6.81
C ARG A 88 4.67 -16.92 8.22
N ASP A 89 4.62 -17.81 9.19
CA ASP A 89 4.37 -17.49 10.59
C ASP A 89 5.56 -16.76 11.22
N ASP A 90 6.79 -17.15 10.89
CA ASP A 90 8.00 -16.44 11.34
C ASP A 90 8.01 -15.00 10.83
N LEU A 91 7.64 -14.80 9.56
CA LEU A 91 7.57 -13.45 8.99
C LEU A 91 6.50 -12.60 9.69
N VAL A 92 5.32 -13.18 9.94
CA VAL A 92 4.23 -12.51 10.66
C VAL A 92 4.71 -12.09 12.05
N ASN A 93 5.31 -13.01 12.81
CA ASN A 93 5.74 -12.77 14.20
C ASN A 93 6.81 -11.68 14.27
N LYS A 94 7.82 -11.72 13.39
CA LYS A 94 8.90 -10.72 13.33
C LYS A 94 8.34 -9.34 12.99
N ASN A 95 7.53 -9.24 11.94
CA ASN A 95 7.01 -7.97 11.48
C ASN A 95 5.94 -7.40 12.44
N ALA A 96 5.15 -8.23 13.10
CA ALA A 96 4.20 -7.78 14.12
C ALA A 96 4.88 -7.02 15.26
N GLY A 97 6.03 -7.52 15.75
CA GLY A 97 6.82 -6.85 16.80
C GLY A 97 7.38 -5.49 16.32
N ILE A 98 7.88 -5.41 15.09
CA ILE A 98 8.37 -4.15 14.51
C ILE A 98 7.22 -3.15 14.39
N ILE A 99 6.11 -3.55 13.80
CA ILE A 99 4.94 -2.68 13.59
C ILE A 99 4.35 -2.22 14.93
N GLN A 100 4.38 -3.07 15.97
CA GLN A 100 3.98 -2.67 17.31
C GLN A 100 4.88 -1.54 17.86
N GLN A 101 6.20 -1.62 17.68
CA GLN A 101 7.12 -0.56 18.10
C GLN A 101 6.87 0.75 17.35
N VAL A 102 6.70 0.66 16.01
CA VAL A 102 6.34 1.82 15.18
C VAL A 102 5.02 2.44 15.62
N GLY A 103 4.00 1.63 15.89
CA GLY A 103 2.71 2.10 16.37
C GLY A 103 2.84 2.86 17.71
N LYS A 104 3.60 2.31 18.68
CA LYS A 104 3.87 3.00 19.96
C LYS A 104 4.57 4.35 19.74
N ALA A 105 5.50 4.43 18.79
CA ALA A 105 6.17 5.69 18.43
C ALA A 105 5.19 6.70 17.81
N ILE A 106 4.32 6.27 16.89
CA ILE A 106 3.26 7.12 16.32
C ILE A 106 2.35 7.66 17.42
N LYS A 107 1.86 6.80 18.32
CA LYS A 107 1.01 7.20 19.46
C LYS A 107 1.67 8.29 20.29
N LYS A 108 2.98 8.18 20.53
CA LYS A 108 3.75 9.12 21.37
C LYS A 108 4.04 10.44 20.67
N TYR A 109 4.41 10.42 19.38
CA TYR A 109 5.01 11.58 18.72
C TYR A 109 4.11 12.24 17.66
N CYS A 110 3.20 11.50 17.03
CA CYS A 110 2.31 12.01 15.96
C CYS A 110 0.92 11.34 15.94
N PRO A 111 0.13 11.39 17.05
CA PRO A 111 -1.12 10.64 17.20
C PRO A 111 -2.25 11.07 16.25
N LYS A 112 -2.10 12.18 15.56
CA LYS A 112 -3.10 12.70 14.59
C LYS A 112 -2.71 12.46 13.13
N THR A 113 -1.60 11.76 12.87
CA THR A 113 -1.07 11.49 11.53
C THR A 113 -2.01 10.62 10.70
N PHE A 114 -1.96 10.75 9.39
CA PHE A 114 -2.48 9.76 8.46
C PHE A 114 -1.39 8.70 8.21
N ALA A 115 -1.66 7.45 8.58
CA ALA A 115 -0.69 6.38 8.50
C ALA A 115 -0.96 5.46 7.29
N ILE A 116 0.07 5.21 6.49
CA ILE A 116 0.04 4.28 5.35
C ILE A 116 0.99 3.13 5.65
N CYS A 117 0.45 1.91 5.79
CA CYS A 117 1.24 0.70 5.99
C CYS A 117 1.57 0.05 4.65
N ILE A 118 2.85 -0.34 4.47
CA ILE A 118 3.33 -1.10 3.28
C ILE A 118 3.88 -2.47 3.72
N THR A 119 4.28 -2.59 4.98
CA THR A 119 4.93 -3.81 5.52
C THR A 119 4.05 -5.04 5.38
N ASN A 120 4.62 -6.12 4.85
CA ASN A 120 3.95 -7.41 4.66
C ASN A 120 4.05 -8.33 5.90
N PRO A 121 3.04 -9.21 6.13
CA PRO A 121 1.78 -9.33 5.40
C PRO A 121 0.85 -8.16 5.70
N LEU A 122 0.60 -7.36 4.67
CA LEU A 122 0.01 -6.03 4.78
C LEU A 122 -1.29 -5.98 5.57
N ASP A 123 -2.26 -6.85 5.22
CA ASP A 123 -3.60 -6.83 5.78
C ASP A 123 -3.62 -7.08 7.30
N ALA A 124 -2.63 -7.82 7.82
CA ALA A 124 -2.45 -8.02 9.25
C ALA A 124 -1.68 -6.85 9.89
N MET A 125 -0.62 -6.38 9.24
CA MET A 125 0.25 -5.34 9.78
C MET A 125 -0.46 -3.99 9.93
N VAL A 126 -1.32 -3.61 8.99
CA VAL A 126 -2.11 -2.37 9.10
C VAL A 126 -3.02 -2.36 10.32
N GLY A 127 -3.63 -3.51 10.67
CA GLY A 127 -4.44 -3.64 11.87
C GLY A 127 -3.65 -3.50 13.17
N ILE A 128 -2.43 -4.06 13.22
CA ILE A 128 -1.51 -3.88 14.36
C ILE A 128 -1.09 -2.42 14.48
N LEU A 129 -0.69 -1.79 13.37
CA LEU A 129 -0.28 -0.39 13.33
C LEU A 129 -1.38 0.52 13.87
N GLN A 130 -2.61 0.34 13.42
CA GLN A 130 -3.76 1.12 13.83
C GLN A 130 -4.02 0.98 15.36
N LYS A 131 -4.08 -0.26 15.85
CA LYS A 131 -4.35 -0.54 17.27
C LYS A 131 -3.26 0.01 18.18
N THR A 132 -2.00 -0.29 17.89
CA THR A 132 -0.86 0.11 18.72
C THR A 132 -0.54 1.60 18.62
N GLY A 133 -0.85 2.21 17.45
CA GLY A 133 -0.75 3.65 17.22
C GLY A 133 -1.90 4.46 17.84
N GLY A 134 -2.96 3.80 18.30
CA GLY A 134 -4.15 4.48 18.83
C GLY A 134 -4.82 5.37 17.78
N LEU A 135 -4.64 5.05 16.50
CA LEU A 135 -5.16 5.84 15.40
C LEU A 135 -6.66 5.56 15.20
N LYS A 136 -7.42 6.57 14.79
CA LYS A 136 -8.79 6.35 14.31
C LYS A 136 -8.73 5.44 13.08
N PRO A 137 -9.67 4.49 12.88
CA PRO A 137 -9.65 3.57 11.74
C PRO A 137 -9.55 4.25 10.36
N ASN A 138 -10.19 5.41 10.19
CA ASN A 138 -10.12 6.19 8.96
C ASN A 138 -8.79 6.91 8.74
N MET A 139 -7.92 6.99 9.76
CA MET A 139 -6.59 7.62 9.70
C MET A 139 -5.47 6.59 9.50
N CYS A 140 -5.81 5.33 9.24
CA CYS A 140 -4.83 4.28 8.97
C CYS A 140 -5.29 3.43 7.78
N VAL A 141 -4.42 3.22 6.81
CA VAL A 141 -4.71 2.44 5.60
C VAL A 141 -3.51 1.56 5.22
N GLY A 142 -3.78 0.48 4.48
CA GLY A 142 -2.75 -0.34 3.88
C GLY A 142 -2.64 -0.10 2.37
N MET A 143 -1.41 0.04 1.86
CA MET A 143 -1.12 0.12 0.45
C MET A 143 -1.17 -1.29 -0.16
N ALA A 144 -2.28 -1.62 -0.81
CA ALA A 144 -2.57 -2.94 -1.36
C ALA A 144 -3.13 -2.84 -2.79
N GLY A 145 -4.44 -2.68 -2.91
CA GLY A 145 -5.15 -2.69 -4.17
C GLY A 145 -4.71 -1.61 -5.16
N VAL A 146 -4.16 -0.47 -4.70
CA VAL A 146 -3.57 0.55 -5.60
C VAL A 146 -2.45 -0.05 -6.43
N LEU A 147 -1.53 -0.80 -5.80
CA LEU A 147 -0.45 -1.50 -6.48
C LEU A 147 -0.96 -2.66 -7.35
N ASP A 148 -1.88 -3.45 -6.82
CA ASP A 148 -2.42 -4.61 -7.53
C ASP A 148 -3.23 -4.19 -8.76
N SER A 149 -4.00 -3.10 -8.64
CA SER A 149 -4.72 -2.49 -9.76
C SER A 149 -3.78 -1.87 -10.78
N ALA A 150 -2.65 -1.29 -10.37
CA ALA A 150 -1.64 -0.76 -11.28
C ALA A 150 -1.02 -1.88 -12.15
N ARG A 151 -0.79 -3.06 -11.58
CA ARG A 151 -0.34 -4.25 -12.34
C ARG A 151 -1.39 -4.69 -13.36
N LEU A 152 -2.65 -4.82 -12.92
CA LEU A 152 -3.76 -5.17 -13.80
C LEU A 152 -3.92 -4.15 -14.93
N LYS A 153 -3.87 -2.86 -14.60
CA LYS A 153 -3.92 -1.75 -15.54
C LYS A 153 -2.84 -1.87 -16.61
N LEU A 154 -1.58 -2.11 -16.22
CA LEU A 154 -0.46 -2.29 -17.14
C LEU A 154 -0.67 -3.48 -18.09
N PHE A 155 -1.10 -4.62 -17.57
CA PHE A 155 -1.27 -5.82 -18.38
C PHE A 155 -2.46 -5.70 -19.34
N LEU A 156 -3.54 -5.03 -18.93
CA LEU A 156 -4.67 -4.70 -19.82
C LEU A 156 -4.24 -3.71 -20.92
N ALA A 157 -3.51 -2.64 -20.56
CA ALA A 157 -3.00 -1.69 -21.55
C ALA A 157 -2.14 -2.37 -22.64
N LYS A 158 -1.26 -3.30 -22.23
CA LYS A 158 -0.45 -4.09 -23.17
C LYS A 158 -1.29 -5.03 -24.03
N GLU A 159 -2.32 -5.65 -23.50
CA GLU A 159 -3.21 -6.56 -24.23
C GLU A 159 -3.99 -5.80 -25.32
N PHE A 160 -4.53 -4.64 -24.96
CA PHE A 160 -5.34 -3.82 -25.86
C PHE A 160 -4.48 -2.87 -26.74
N LYS A 161 -3.15 -2.81 -26.51
CA LYS A 161 -2.20 -1.92 -27.20
C LYS A 161 -2.60 -0.44 -27.12
N VAL A 162 -3.01 -0.02 -25.92
CA VAL A 162 -3.42 1.37 -25.61
C VAL A 162 -2.53 1.98 -24.53
N SER A 163 -2.63 3.30 -24.33
CA SER A 163 -1.97 3.99 -23.23
C SER A 163 -2.46 3.47 -21.87
N VAL A 164 -1.58 3.42 -20.88
CA VAL A 164 -1.95 3.15 -19.50
C VAL A 164 -2.87 4.22 -18.92
N GLU A 165 -2.91 5.40 -19.48
CA GLU A 165 -3.79 6.50 -19.05
C GLU A 165 -5.25 6.18 -19.31
N ASP A 166 -5.54 5.46 -20.41
CA ASP A 166 -6.90 5.10 -20.81
C ASP A 166 -7.48 3.91 -20.03
N VAL A 167 -6.65 3.18 -19.26
CA VAL A 167 -7.12 1.99 -18.56
C VAL A 167 -7.48 2.32 -17.11
N ASN A 168 -8.68 1.94 -16.68
CA ASN A 168 -9.08 1.91 -15.28
C ASN A 168 -9.29 0.46 -14.83
N ALA A 169 -8.81 0.13 -13.63
CA ALA A 169 -8.92 -1.22 -13.10
C ALA A 169 -9.04 -1.21 -11.57
N PHE A 170 -9.75 -2.21 -11.02
CA PHE A 170 -9.92 -2.41 -9.59
C PHE A 170 -9.55 -3.84 -9.20
N VAL A 171 -8.77 -3.96 -8.13
CA VAL A 171 -8.48 -5.22 -7.46
C VAL A 171 -8.91 -5.08 -6.00
N LEU A 172 -9.72 -6.02 -5.52
CA LEU A 172 -10.24 -6.08 -4.16
C LEU A 172 -9.64 -7.25 -3.38
N GLY A 173 -9.98 -7.32 -2.09
CA GLY A 173 -9.59 -8.43 -1.21
C GLY A 173 -8.24 -8.20 -0.54
N GLY A 174 -7.67 -9.25 0.04
CA GLY A 174 -6.36 -9.22 0.67
C GLY A 174 -5.23 -9.09 -0.34
N HIS A 175 -4.13 -8.47 0.06
CA HIS A 175 -2.93 -8.30 -0.76
C HIS A 175 -2.15 -9.62 -0.87
N GLY A 176 -2.27 -10.31 -1.99
CA GLY A 176 -1.62 -11.61 -2.27
C GLY A 176 -2.43 -12.48 -3.22
N ASP A 177 -2.17 -13.79 -3.21
CA ASP A 177 -2.71 -14.75 -4.18
C ASP A 177 -4.25 -14.82 -4.20
N THR A 178 -4.90 -14.36 -3.13
CA THR A 178 -6.36 -14.35 -3.00
C THR A 178 -7.02 -13.04 -3.43
N MET A 179 -6.26 -12.09 -3.97
CA MET A 179 -6.81 -10.84 -4.51
C MET A 179 -7.85 -11.09 -5.60
N VAL A 180 -8.79 -10.18 -5.75
CA VAL A 180 -9.95 -10.31 -6.65
C VAL A 180 -9.94 -9.20 -7.69
N PRO A 181 -9.32 -9.42 -8.87
CA PRO A 181 -9.39 -8.48 -9.99
C PRO A 181 -10.82 -8.38 -10.53
N LEU A 182 -11.37 -7.16 -10.53
CA LEU A 182 -12.74 -6.91 -10.99
C LEU A 182 -12.76 -6.49 -12.46
N ILE A 183 -12.70 -7.47 -13.36
CA ILE A 183 -12.69 -7.22 -14.83
C ILE A 183 -13.96 -6.50 -15.29
N ARG A 184 -15.11 -6.79 -14.69
CA ARG A 184 -16.39 -6.16 -15.03
C ARG A 184 -16.43 -4.66 -14.71
N TYR A 185 -15.61 -4.21 -13.77
CA TYR A 185 -15.40 -2.80 -13.40
C TYR A 185 -14.11 -2.22 -13.96
N SER A 186 -13.39 -2.98 -14.79
CA SER A 186 -12.20 -2.48 -15.49
C SER A 186 -12.59 -2.01 -16.89
N THR A 187 -12.03 -0.88 -17.32
CA THR A 187 -12.39 -0.22 -18.58
C THR A 187 -11.18 0.27 -19.34
N VAL A 188 -11.34 0.46 -20.65
CA VAL A 188 -10.45 1.26 -21.51
C VAL A 188 -11.26 2.47 -21.97
N SER A 189 -10.86 3.68 -21.62
CA SER A 189 -11.58 4.93 -21.92
C SER A 189 -13.09 4.86 -21.61
N GLY A 190 -13.43 4.22 -20.49
CA GLY A 190 -14.83 4.05 -20.05
C GLY A 190 -15.54 2.83 -20.68
N ILE A 191 -14.99 2.17 -21.69
CA ILE A 191 -15.56 0.97 -22.30
C ILE A 191 -15.23 -0.24 -21.43
N PRO A 192 -16.22 -0.96 -20.88
CA PRO A 192 -15.96 -2.12 -20.03
C PRO A 192 -15.20 -3.24 -20.76
N ILE A 193 -14.25 -3.90 -20.08
CA ILE A 193 -13.49 -5.01 -20.66
C ILE A 193 -14.38 -6.13 -21.24
N PRO A 194 -15.52 -6.51 -20.62
CA PRO A 194 -16.42 -7.49 -21.24
C PRO A 194 -16.95 -7.06 -22.62
N GLU A 195 -17.19 -5.78 -22.85
CA GLU A 195 -17.63 -5.26 -24.16
C GLU A 195 -16.50 -5.34 -25.20
N LEU A 196 -15.27 -5.01 -24.80
CA LEU A 196 -14.09 -5.15 -25.68
C LEU A 196 -13.85 -6.61 -26.08
N ILE A 197 -14.17 -7.57 -25.22
CA ILE A 197 -14.13 -9.00 -25.57
C ILE A 197 -15.20 -9.32 -26.62
N LYS A 198 -16.43 -8.81 -26.50
CA LYS A 198 -17.49 -9.00 -27.49
C LYS A 198 -17.10 -8.38 -28.84
N LEU A 199 -16.43 -7.23 -28.82
CA LEU A 199 -15.87 -6.57 -30.01
C LEU A 199 -14.62 -7.26 -30.57
N LYS A 200 -14.22 -8.41 -30.03
CA LYS A 200 -13.07 -9.22 -30.46
C LYS A 200 -11.69 -8.52 -30.34
N TRP A 201 -11.57 -7.47 -29.51
CA TRP A 201 -10.27 -6.84 -29.22
C TRP A 201 -9.38 -7.73 -28.36
N SER A 202 -9.97 -8.62 -27.57
CA SER A 202 -9.29 -9.66 -26.80
C SER A 202 -10.20 -10.88 -26.64
N THR A 203 -9.72 -11.89 -25.90
CA THR A 203 -10.50 -13.09 -25.59
C THR A 203 -10.55 -13.33 -24.08
N LYS A 204 -11.61 -14.01 -23.61
CA LYS A 204 -11.71 -14.41 -22.21
C LYS A 204 -10.46 -15.16 -21.74
N LYS A 205 -9.91 -16.08 -22.56
CA LYS A 205 -8.70 -16.86 -22.25
C LYS A 205 -7.47 -15.95 -22.00
N ARG A 206 -7.31 -14.86 -22.77
CA ARG A 206 -6.22 -13.89 -22.59
C ARG A 206 -6.42 -13.08 -21.30
N ILE A 207 -7.63 -12.63 -21.04
CA ILE A 207 -7.95 -11.90 -19.81
C ILE A 207 -7.74 -12.78 -18.58
N ASP A 208 -8.12 -14.07 -18.61
CA ASP A 208 -7.90 -15.02 -17.52
C ASP A 208 -6.38 -15.22 -17.24
N LYS A 209 -5.53 -15.21 -18.26
CA LYS A 209 -4.06 -15.21 -18.11
C LYS A 209 -3.55 -13.93 -17.43
N ILE A 210 -4.11 -12.76 -17.80
CA ILE A 210 -3.77 -11.48 -17.20
C ILE A 210 -4.16 -11.45 -15.72
N ILE A 211 -5.33 -11.96 -15.35
CA ILE A 211 -5.76 -12.09 -13.96
C ILE A 211 -4.73 -12.92 -13.16
N LYS A 212 -4.35 -14.09 -13.64
CA LYS A 212 -3.36 -14.97 -12.97
C LYS A 212 -2.00 -14.27 -12.84
N ARG A 213 -1.53 -13.59 -13.87
CA ARG A 213 -0.27 -12.83 -13.84
C ARG A 213 -0.34 -11.67 -12.85
N THR A 214 -1.49 -10.99 -12.73
CA THR A 214 -1.70 -9.93 -11.75
C THR A 214 -1.58 -10.47 -10.33
N GLN A 215 -2.18 -11.63 -10.04
CA GLN A 215 -2.11 -12.29 -8.74
C GLN A 215 -0.69 -12.71 -8.36
N ASP A 216 0.13 -13.13 -9.34
CA ASP A 216 1.55 -13.49 -9.15
C ASP A 216 2.53 -12.31 -9.37
N GLY A 217 2.04 -11.12 -9.67
CA GLY A 217 2.89 -9.99 -10.10
C GLY A 217 4.00 -9.59 -9.12
N GLY A 218 3.82 -9.84 -7.81
CA GLY A 218 4.88 -9.69 -6.81
C GLY A 218 5.92 -10.80 -6.90
N GLY A 219 5.47 -12.05 -7.06
CA GLY A 219 6.32 -13.23 -7.21
C GLY A 219 7.17 -13.18 -8.48
N GLU A 220 6.60 -12.72 -9.61
CA GLU A 220 7.31 -12.53 -10.87
C GLU A 220 8.53 -11.61 -10.69
N ILE A 221 8.37 -10.46 -10.00
CA ILE A 221 9.46 -9.52 -9.75
C ILE A 221 10.53 -10.12 -8.83
N VAL A 222 10.12 -10.83 -7.77
CA VAL A 222 11.06 -11.47 -6.83
C VAL A 222 11.91 -12.53 -7.56
N ARG A 223 11.30 -13.32 -8.45
CA ARG A 223 12.04 -14.31 -9.26
C ARG A 223 13.08 -13.67 -10.17
N LEU A 224 12.77 -12.51 -10.74
CA LEU A 224 13.69 -11.76 -11.60
C LEU A 224 14.80 -11.06 -10.82
N MET A 225 14.46 -10.40 -9.71
CA MET A 225 15.42 -9.62 -8.91
C MET A 225 16.22 -10.47 -7.93
N LYS A 226 15.79 -11.69 -7.63
CA LYS A 226 16.45 -12.69 -6.73
C LYS A 226 16.65 -12.21 -5.29
N THR A 227 17.27 -11.06 -5.08
CA THR A 227 17.65 -10.51 -3.76
C THR A 227 16.74 -9.37 -3.27
N ALA A 228 15.81 -8.93 -4.11
CA ALA A 228 14.94 -7.81 -3.81
C ALA A 228 13.48 -8.09 -4.21
N SER A 229 12.57 -7.27 -3.72
CA SER A 229 11.17 -7.21 -4.14
C SER A 229 10.90 -5.90 -4.87
N ALA A 230 9.71 -5.76 -5.47
CA ALA A 230 9.28 -4.49 -6.08
C ALA A 230 9.40 -3.33 -5.08
N PHE A 231 9.88 -2.18 -5.52
CA PHE A 231 9.98 -0.97 -4.69
C PHE A 231 9.55 0.30 -5.42
N TYR A 232 9.70 0.43 -6.73
CA TYR A 232 9.22 1.61 -7.48
C TYR A 232 7.69 1.71 -7.48
N ALA A 233 6.99 0.68 -7.94
CA ALA A 233 5.54 0.70 -8.02
C ALA A 233 4.85 0.75 -6.64
N PRO A 234 5.33 0.05 -5.58
CA PRO A 234 4.85 0.24 -4.21
C PRO A 234 5.01 1.68 -3.71
N ALA A 235 6.17 2.31 -3.95
CA ALA A 235 6.41 3.69 -3.57
C ALA A 235 5.44 4.64 -4.28
N SER A 236 5.33 4.56 -5.61
CA SER A 236 4.39 5.37 -6.40
C SER A 236 2.94 5.19 -5.94
N SER A 237 2.55 3.97 -5.58
CA SER A 237 1.21 3.65 -5.05
C SER A 237 0.95 4.36 -3.73
N ALA A 238 1.89 4.31 -2.79
CA ALA A 238 1.75 4.98 -1.49
C ALA A 238 1.78 6.52 -1.63
N ILE A 239 2.59 7.05 -2.54
CA ILE A 239 2.59 8.49 -2.86
C ILE A 239 1.24 8.94 -3.40
N SER A 240 0.60 8.17 -4.28
CA SER A 240 -0.75 8.47 -4.76
C SER A 240 -1.79 8.57 -3.62
N MET A 241 -1.65 7.73 -2.58
CA MET A 241 -2.51 7.78 -1.40
C MET A 241 -2.18 8.99 -0.51
N ALA A 242 -0.89 9.25 -0.24
CA ALA A 242 -0.42 10.38 0.56
C ALA A 242 -0.80 11.72 -0.09
N GLU A 243 -0.60 11.86 -1.40
CA GLU A 243 -0.95 13.06 -2.15
C GLU A 243 -2.48 13.31 -2.13
N SER A 244 -3.29 12.25 -2.20
CA SER A 244 -4.75 12.39 -2.09
C SER A 244 -5.17 12.94 -0.73
N TYR A 245 -4.53 12.50 0.36
CA TYR A 245 -4.76 13.02 1.70
C TYR A 245 -4.24 14.46 1.84
N LEU A 246 -2.99 14.72 1.49
CA LEU A 246 -2.32 16.01 1.71
C LEU A 246 -2.94 17.16 0.93
N LYS A 247 -3.38 16.89 -0.31
CA LYS A 247 -4.00 17.86 -1.23
C LYS A 247 -5.53 17.77 -1.28
N ASP A 248 -6.15 17.01 -0.40
CA ASP A 248 -7.63 16.78 -0.34
C ASP A 248 -8.25 16.39 -1.69
N LYS A 249 -7.58 15.55 -2.49
CA LYS A 249 -7.99 15.24 -3.87
C LYS A 249 -9.25 14.37 -3.99
N LYS A 250 -9.72 13.76 -2.89
CA LYS A 250 -10.89 12.86 -2.88
C LYS A 250 -10.81 11.72 -3.90
N ARG A 251 -9.62 11.19 -4.15
CA ARG A 251 -9.45 10.09 -5.10
C ARG A 251 -10.11 8.82 -4.59
N VAL A 252 -10.72 8.09 -5.50
CA VAL A 252 -11.21 6.73 -5.25
C VAL A 252 -10.06 5.75 -5.50
N LEU A 253 -9.53 5.17 -4.43
CA LEU A 253 -8.35 4.29 -4.48
C LEU A 253 -8.67 2.96 -3.79
N PRO A 254 -8.32 1.80 -4.37
CA PRO A 254 -8.43 0.51 -3.70
C PRO A 254 -7.32 0.36 -2.66
N CYS A 255 -7.70 0.35 -1.38
CA CYS A 255 -6.77 0.27 -0.25
C CYS A 255 -7.26 -0.74 0.77
N ALA A 256 -6.36 -1.33 1.56
CA ALA A 256 -6.76 -2.05 2.75
C ALA A 256 -7.29 -1.04 3.77
N ALA A 257 -8.61 -0.99 3.93
CA ALA A 257 -9.31 -0.10 4.85
C ALA A 257 -10.10 -0.91 5.89
N TYR A 258 -10.33 -0.28 7.04
CA TYR A 258 -11.13 -0.88 8.11
C TYR A 258 -12.59 -0.94 7.71
N LEU A 259 -13.17 -2.15 7.73
CA LEU A 259 -14.57 -2.38 7.42
C LEU A 259 -15.38 -2.56 8.71
N ASN A 260 -16.51 -1.88 8.78
CA ASN A 260 -17.45 -1.93 9.90
C ASN A 260 -18.88 -2.31 9.44
N GLY A 261 -18.97 -3.32 8.58
CA GLY A 261 -20.21 -3.85 8.03
C GLY A 261 -20.27 -3.78 6.50
N GLU A 262 -19.42 -2.98 5.86
CA GLU A 262 -19.33 -2.94 4.42
C GLU A 262 -18.92 -4.31 3.86
N TYR A 263 -19.51 -4.69 2.74
CA TYR A 263 -19.32 -6.02 2.10
C TYR A 263 -19.64 -7.22 3.03
N GLY A 264 -20.36 -6.99 4.15
CA GLY A 264 -20.64 -8.02 5.18
C GLY A 264 -19.41 -8.33 6.07
N VAL A 265 -18.40 -7.47 6.08
CA VAL A 265 -17.16 -7.65 6.86
C VAL A 265 -17.11 -6.62 7.98
N LYS A 266 -16.82 -7.07 9.22
CA LYS A 266 -16.68 -6.20 10.39
C LYS A 266 -15.38 -6.47 11.13
N GLY A 267 -14.72 -5.39 11.57
CA GLY A 267 -13.55 -5.44 12.43
C GLY A 267 -12.26 -5.90 11.74
N LEU A 268 -12.14 -5.67 10.42
CA LEU A 268 -11.00 -6.17 9.63
C LEU A 268 -10.59 -5.14 8.58
N TYR A 269 -9.30 -5.05 8.31
CA TYR A 269 -8.74 -4.32 7.16
C TYR A 269 -8.78 -5.22 5.93
N VAL A 270 -9.42 -4.76 4.87
CA VAL A 270 -9.54 -5.50 3.59
C VAL A 270 -9.46 -4.52 2.43
N GLY A 271 -8.84 -4.93 1.34
CA GLY A 271 -8.74 -4.15 0.10
C GLY A 271 -10.10 -3.90 -0.54
N VAL A 272 -10.54 -2.64 -0.52
CA VAL A 272 -11.78 -2.15 -1.12
C VAL A 272 -11.59 -0.74 -1.66
N PRO A 273 -12.42 -0.26 -2.62
CA PRO A 273 -12.33 1.11 -3.08
C PRO A 273 -12.77 2.07 -1.98
N VAL A 274 -11.93 3.08 -1.71
CA VAL A 274 -12.20 4.11 -0.71
C VAL A 274 -11.93 5.49 -1.26
N VAL A 275 -12.65 6.49 -0.77
CA VAL A 275 -12.36 7.90 -1.01
C VAL A 275 -11.34 8.35 0.02
N ILE A 276 -10.17 8.81 -0.42
CA ILE A 276 -9.15 9.41 0.45
C ILE A 276 -9.14 10.93 0.26
N GLY A 277 -9.37 11.66 1.34
CA GLY A 277 -9.27 13.10 1.41
C GLY A 277 -8.62 13.56 2.72
N LYS A 278 -8.70 14.85 3.05
CA LYS A 278 -8.05 15.44 4.24
C LYS A 278 -8.51 14.87 5.59
N LYS A 279 -9.62 14.12 5.62
CA LYS A 279 -10.10 13.40 6.82
C LYS A 279 -9.66 11.94 6.84
N GLY A 280 -8.70 11.55 5.98
CA GLY A 280 -8.29 10.15 5.79
C GLY A 280 -9.23 9.40 4.86
N VAL A 281 -9.61 8.17 5.21
CA VAL A 281 -10.67 7.43 4.50
C VAL A 281 -12.02 8.05 4.85
N GLU A 282 -12.65 8.70 3.88
CA GLU A 282 -13.90 9.42 4.09
C GLU A 282 -15.13 8.58 3.73
N LYS A 283 -14.96 7.61 2.83
CA LYS A 283 -16.04 6.74 2.37
C LYS A 283 -15.48 5.42 1.85
N VAL A 284 -16.13 4.32 2.19
CA VAL A 284 -15.96 3.01 1.52
C VAL A 284 -16.99 2.94 0.38
N VAL A 285 -16.51 2.69 -0.85
CA VAL A 285 -17.39 2.54 -2.02
C VAL A 285 -17.80 1.07 -2.14
N LYS A 286 -19.09 0.79 -1.93
CA LYS A 286 -19.64 -0.57 -2.03
C LYS A 286 -20.01 -0.90 -3.48
N LEU A 287 -19.20 -1.74 -4.14
CA LEU A 287 -19.49 -2.26 -5.48
C LEU A 287 -20.42 -3.47 -5.37
N LYS A 288 -21.35 -3.60 -6.32
CA LYS A 288 -22.21 -4.80 -6.43
C LYS A 288 -21.40 -5.95 -7.05
N LEU A 289 -20.98 -6.89 -6.22
CA LEU A 289 -20.26 -8.08 -6.67
C LEU A 289 -21.21 -9.13 -7.27
N SER A 290 -20.79 -9.80 -8.34
CA SER A 290 -21.46 -10.99 -8.84
C SER A 290 -21.33 -12.14 -7.83
N ILE A 291 -22.08 -13.22 -8.02
CA ILE A 291 -22.02 -14.42 -7.15
C ILE A 291 -20.58 -14.97 -7.10
N THR A 292 -19.92 -15.06 -8.25
CA THR A 292 -18.52 -15.55 -8.35
C THR A 292 -17.54 -14.59 -7.67
N GLU A 293 -17.63 -13.29 -7.93
CA GLU A 293 -16.79 -12.27 -7.29
C GLU A 293 -16.97 -12.26 -5.77
N LYS A 294 -18.22 -12.39 -5.28
CA LYS A 294 -18.53 -12.47 -3.85
C LYS A 294 -17.91 -13.72 -3.21
N LYS A 295 -17.99 -14.87 -3.89
CA LYS A 295 -17.35 -16.12 -3.41
C LYS A 295 -15.83 -15.96 -3.30
N GLN A 296 -15.19 -15.36 -4.31
CA GLN A 296 -13.74 -15.07 -4.30
C GLN A 296 -13.38 -14.06 -3.20
N PHE A 297 -14.15 -12.99 -3.06
CA PHE A 297 -13.93 -11.98 -2.02
C PHE A 297 -14.05 -12.58 -0.61
N ASN A 298 -15.07 -13.41 -0.36
CA ASN A 298 -15.24 -14.10 0.93
C ASN A 298 -14.06 -15.04 1.24
N LYS A 299 -13.53 -15.75 0.24
CA LYS A 299 -12.32 -16.58 0.38
C LYS A 299 -11.12 -15.70 0.78
N SER A 300 -10.97 -14.56 0.13
CA SER A 300 -9.91 -13.60 0.43
C SER A 300 -10.03 -13.03 1.84
N VAL A 301 -11.24 -12.62 2.26
CA VAL A 301 -11.52 -12.15 3.63
C VAL A 301 -11.17 -13.20 4.68
N LYS A 302 -11.49 -14.48 4.43
CA LYS A 302 -11.12 -15.59 5.33
C LYS A 302 -9.60 -15.70 5.48
N ALA A 303 -8.84 -15.57 4.39
CA ALA A 303 -7.39 -15.61 4.43
C ALA A 303 -6.81 -14.43 5.23
N VAL A 304 -7.32 -13.20 5.02
CA VAL A 304 -6.95 -12.01 5.77
C VAL A 304 -7.25 -12.18 7.26
N ARG A 305 -8.42 -12.69 7.62
CA ARG A 305 -8.81 -12.93 9.01
C ARG A 305 -7.86 -13.88 9.73
N ASN A 306 -7.49 -14.99 9.05
CA ASN A 306 -6.53 -15.95 9.61
C ASN A 306 -5.18 -15.31 9.91
N LEU A 307 -4.66 -14.49 8.97
CA LEU A 307 -3.41 -13.76 9.15
C LEU A 307 -3.49 -12.73 10.28
N THR A 308 -4.58 -12.00 10.36
CA THR A 308 -4.80 -10.99 11.41
C THR A 308 -4.87 -11.65 12.78
N ASN A 309 -5.53 -12.80 12.91
CA ASN A 309 -5.61 -13.57 14.15
C ASN A 309 -4.22 -14.08 14.58
N LEU A 310 -3.43 -14.59 13.64
CA LEU A 310 -2.06 -15.04 13.90
C LEU A 310 -1.19 -13.88 14.41
N ALA A 311 -1.22 -12.76 13.71
CA ALA A 311 -0.46 -11.57 14.07
C ALA A 311 -0.87 -10.98 15.43
N SER A 312 -2.17 -10.98 15.74
CA SER A 312 -2.68 -10.53 17.03
C SER A 312 -2.22 -11.41 18.20
N LYS A 313 -2.17 -12.73 18.00
CA LYS A 313 -1.64 -13.66 19.01
C LYS A 313 -0.16 -13.43 19.32
N SER A 314 0.64 -13.05 18.30
CA SER A 314 2.08 -12.85 18.48
C SER A 314 2.43 -11.60 19.30
N ILE A 315 1.58 -10.57 19.30
CA ILE A 315 1.81 -9.34 20.07
C ILE A 315 1.25 -9.43 21.51
N ASN A 316 0.28 -10.32 21.77
CA ASN A 316 -0.30 -10.50 23.10
C ASN A 316 0.48 -11.50 23.97
N LYS A 317 1.47 -12.23 23.42
CA LYS A 317 2.34 -13.16 24.14
C LYS A 317 3.57 -12.48 24.76
N LYS A 318 3.74 -11.20 24.56
CA LYS A 318 4.80 -10.34 25.14
C LYS A 318 4.19 -9.31 26.09
#